data_d339769857efe591835903bd3e9adac0
#
_entry.id   d339769857efe591835903bd3e9adac0
#
_cell.length_a   1.000
_cell.length_b   1.000
_cell.length_c   1.000
_cell.angle_alpha   90.00
_cell.angle_beta   90.00
_cell.angle_gamma   90.00
#
_symmetry.space_group_name_H-M   'P 1'
#
loop_
_entity.id
_entity.type
_entity.pdbx_description
1 polymer ?
#
loop_
_entity_poly.entity_id
_entity_poly.type
_entity_poly.pdbx_seq_one_letter_code
_entity_poly.pdbx_strand_id
1 'polypeptide(L)'
;MTPSRRIGFVSTRFAGTDGVSLETAKWAAVLERIGHTCFYFSGQCDRPDDKCYLVPEAFYRHPSIDAINQAVYTGTWGSMHTGRQAHPEIEEQHQDFFSIYIRPEKVTKQVQELKEYFKEHLYIFAHKFRLEALIIENALTIPINLPLGLALTEFIAETGYPVIAHHHDFYWERQRFINNSVQDYLAAAFPPNLPSIRHVVVNSLQAQQLASRIGVAAMIIPNVMDFDSPPPALDEYARSARVDLGLAPGQYLILQPTRIIQRKGIEHA
;
A
#
# COMPACT_ATOMS: atom_id res chain seq x y z
N MET A 1 -33.60 0.02 1.19
CA MET A 1 -32.37 -0.65 1.65
C MET A 1 -31.47 -0.85 0.45
N THR A 2 -30.22 -0.45 0.54
CA THR A 2 -29.23 -0.73 -0.51
C THR A 2 -29.03 -2.25 -0.60
N PRO A 3 -29.00 -2.86 -1.80
CA PRO A 3 -28.80 -4.30 -1.90
C PRO A 3 -27.43 -4.68 -1.30
N SER A 4 -27.38 -5.81 -0.59
CA SER A 4 -26.12 -6.36 -0.08
C SER A 4 -25.16 -6.65 -1.23
N ARG A 5 -23.90 -6.26 -1.08
CA ARG A 5 -22.85 -6.50 -2.09
C ARG A 5 -21.69 -7.27 -1.50
N ARG A 6 -20.99 -7.99 -2.36
CA ARG A 6 -19.76 -8.71 -2.05
C ARG A 6 -18.58 -7.89 -2.57
N ILE A 7 -17.76 -7.37 -1.64
CA ILE A 7 -16.70 -6.39 -1.93
C ILE A 7 -15.34 -7.01 -1.63
N GLY A 8 -14.43 -6.96 -2.59
CA GLY A 8 -13.06 -7.41 -2.44
C GLY A 8 -12.11 -6.27 -2.13
N PHE A 9 -11.39 -6.34 -1.03
CA PHE A 9 -10.25 -5.48 -0.76
C PHE A 9 -8.98 -6.08 -1.34
N VAL A 10 -8.14 -5.28 -1.98
CA VAL A 10 -6.85 -5.70 -2.54
C VAL A 10 -5.74 -4.80 -2.04
N SER A 11 -4.70 -5.37 -1.47
CA SER A 11 -3.45 -4.69 -1.08
C SER A 11 -2.30 -5.69 -1.02
N THR A 12 -1.11 -5.19 -0.74
CA THR A 12 0.06 -6.07 -0.52
C THR A 12 0.03 -6.75 0.84
N ARG A 13 -0.71 -6.18 1.82
CA ARG A 13 -0.85 -6.71 3.17
C ARG A 13 -2.11 -6.18 3.85
N PHE A 14 -2.79 -7.06 4.60
CA PHE A 14 -3.85 -6.74 5.55
C PHE A 14 -3.56 -7.41 6.90
N ALA A 15 -2.45 -7.06 7.52
CA ALA A 15 -2.03 -7.65 8.78
C ALA A 15 -1.28 -6.65 9.65
N GLY A 16 -1.46 -6.75 10.97
CA GLY A 16 -0.79 -5.91 11.96
C GLY A 16 -1.36 -4.50 12.07
N THR A 17 -0.53 -3.57 12.54
CA THR A 17 -0.95 -2.22 12.96
C THR A 17 -0.45 -1.11 12.02
N ASP A 18 -0.16 -1.41 10.76
CA ASP A 18 0.17 -0.36 9.80
C ASP A 18 -1.06 0.42 9.34
N GLY A 19 -0.84 1.66 8.88
CA GLY A 19 -1.93 2.59 8.57
C GLY A 19 -2.92 2.07 7.53
N VAL A 20 -2.46 1.35 6.50
CA VAL A 20 -3.33 0.78 5.46
C VAL A 20 -4.22 -0.32 6.05
N SER A 21 -3.63 -1.25 6.82
CA SER A 21 -4.37 -2.35 7.46
C SER A 21 -5.42 -1.83 8.45
N LEU A 22 -5.09 -0.80 9.24
CA LEU A 22 -6.02 -0.18 10.18
C LEU A 22 -7.15 0.59 9.48
N GLU A 23 -6.84 1.35 8.43
CA GLU A 23 -7.85 2.11 7.70
C GLU A 23 -8.79 1.17 6.95
N THR A 24 -8.27 0.12 6.31
CA THR A 24 -9.08 -0.94 5.69
C THR A 24 -10.04 -1.59 6.67
N ALA A 25 -9.62 -1.81 7.92
CA ALA A 25 -10.49 -2.37 8.95
C ALA A 25 -11.69 -1.46 9.24
N LYS A 26 -11.48 -0.15 9.30
CA LYS A 26 -12.57 0.83 9.50
C LYS A 26 -13.54 0.84 8.32
N TRP A 27 -13.02 0.86 7.10
CA TRP A 27 -13.87 0.79 5.89
C TRP A 27 -14.69 -0.49 5.85
N ALA A 28 -14.06 -1.64 6.10
CA ALA A 28 -14.76 -2.92 6.15
C ALA A 28 -15.85 -2.95 7.22
N ALA A 29 -15.57 -2.45 8.43
CA ALA A 29 -16.54 -2.38 9.51
C ALA A 29 -17.76 -1.51 9.14
N VAL A 30 -17.55 -0.38 8.47
CA VAL A 30 -18.66 0.47 7.98
C VAL A 30 -19.46 -0.25 6.91
N LEU A 31 -18.81 -0.88 5.93
CA LEU A 31 -19.47 -1.61 4.86
C LEU A 31 -20.28 -2.81 5.38
N GLU A 32 -19.72 -3.57 6.32
CA GLU A 32 -20.41 -4.70 6.95
C GLU A 32 -21.61 -4.23 7.80
N ARG A 33 -21.49 -3.12 8.51
CA ARG A 33 -22.58 -2.51 9.29
C ARG A 33 -23.78 -2.10 8.40
N ILE A 34 -23.54 -1.69 7.16
CA ILE A 34 -24.60 -1.37 6.20
C ILE A 34 -25.03 -2.56 5.32
N GLY A 35 -24.58 -3.77 5.66
CA GLY A 35 -25.07 -5.03 5.10
C GLY A 35 -24.27 -5.62 3.95
N HIS A 36 -23.05 -5.11 3.66
CA HIS A 36 -22.15 -5.71 2.67
C HIS A 36 -21.30 -6.82 3.27
N THR A 37 -20.65 -7.62 2.43
CA THR A 37 -19.70 -8.66 2.86
C THR A 37 -18.33 -8.37 2.26
N CYS A 38 -17.29 -8.33 3.10
CA CYS A 38 -15.92 -7.98 2.71
C CYS A 38 -15.02 -9.22 2.61
N PHE A 39 -14.16 -9.24 1.59
CA PHE A 39 -13.16 -10.28 1.31
C PHE A 39 -11.80 -9.63 1.02
N TYR A 40 -10.70 -10.36 1.18
CA TYR A 40 -9.36 -9.76 1.16
C TYR A 40 -8.40 -10.56 0.29
N PHE A 41 -7.72 -9.87 -0.62
CA PHE A 41 -6.62 -10.39 -1.43
C PHE A 41 -5.33 -9.71 -1.01
N SER A 42 -4.35 -10.48 -0.54
CA SER A 42 -3.03 -9.92 -0.17
C SER A 42 -1.97 -11.01 0.00
N GLY A 43 -0.72 -10.59 0.21
CA GLY A 43 0.39 -11.48 0.53
C GLY A 43 0.46 -11.87 2.01
N GLN A 44 -0.15 -11.07 2.89
CA GLN A 44 -0.32 -11.37 4.33
C GLN A 44 -1.66 -10.83 4.81
N CYS A 45 -2.40 -11.64 5.56
CA CYS A 45 -3.72 -11.31 6.07
C CYS A 45 -3.91 -11.84 7.48
N ASP A 46 -4.46 -11.02 8.38
CA ASP A 46 -4.88 -11.40 9.74
C ASP A 46 -6.41 -11.37 9.92
N ARG A 47 -7.15 -11.28 8.81
CA ARG A 47 -8.60 -11.36 8.77
C ARG A 47 -9.05 -12.83 8.79
N PRO A 48 -10.36 -13.13 9.01
CA PRO A 48 -10.86 -14.49 8.99
C PRO A 48 -10.45 -15.27 7.73
N ASP A 49 -9.96 -16.48 7.90
CA ASP A 49 -9.39 -17.32 6.82
C ASP A 49 -10.37 -17.56 5.67
N ASP A 50 -11.67 -17.72 5.99
CA ASP A 50 -12.74 -17.93 5.02
C ASP A 50 -13.03 -16.68 4.14
N LYS A 51 -12.52 -15.52 4.56
CA LYS A 51 -12.62 -14.25 3.83
C LYS A 51 -11.33 -13.86 3.12
N CYS A 52 -10.21 -14.57 3.37
CA CYS A 52 -8.90 -14.27 2.82
C CYS A 52 -8.60 -15.10 1.57
N TYR A 53 -7.93 -14.46 0.61
CA TYR A 53 -7.29 -15.08 -0.53
C TYR A 53 -5.82 -14.68 -0.53
N LEU A 54 -4.97 -15.58 -0.04
CA LEU A 54 -3.55 -15.32 0.13
C LEU A 54 -2.78 -15.69 -1.13
N VAL A 55 -1.96 -14.75 -1.60
CA VAL A 55 -0.98 -14.92 -2.66
C VAL A 55 0.35 -14.40 -2.11
N PRO A 56 1.25 -15.26 -1.63
CA PRO A 56 2.46 -14.85 -0.91
C PRO A 56 3.30 -13.80 -1.65
N GLU A 57 3.38 -13.90 -2.99
CA GLU A 57 4.10 -12.97 -3.85
C GLU A 57 3.49 -11.57 -3.86
N ALA A 58 2.23 -11.41 -3.46
CA ALA A 58 1.62 -10.09 -3.32
C ALA A 58 2.22 -9.30 -2.14
N PHE A 59 2.88 -9.97 -1.19
CA PHE A 59 3.57 -9.27 -0.11
C PHE A 59 4.77 -8.47 -0.63
N TYR A 60 4.82 -7.19 -0.28
CA TYR A 60 5.83 -6.25 -0.78
C TYR A 60 7.28 -6.58 -0.39
N ARG A 61 7.49 -7.50 0.56
CA ARG A 61 8.82 -8.04 0.95
C ARG A 61 9.05 -9.46 0.48
N HIS A 62 8.21 -9.96 -0.41
CA HIS A 62 8.51 -11.26 -1.01
C HIS A 62 9.82 -11.18 -1.79
N PRO A 63 10.71 -12.19 -1.72
CA PRO A 63 12.03 -12.13 -2.35
C PRO A 63 12.03 -11.76 -3.82
N SER A 64 11.07 -12.26 -4.60
CA SER A 64 10.93 -11.91 -6.03
C SER A 64 10.59 -10.45 -6.24
N ILE A 65 9.78 -9.85 -5.35
CA ILE A 65 9.41 -8.43 -5.42
C ILE A 65 10.56 -7.55 -4.97
N ASP A 66 11.26 -7.92 -3.90
CA ASP A 66 12.45 -7.20 -3.45
C ASP A 66 13.55 -7.18 -4.52
N ALA A 67 13.76 -8.29 -5.23
CA ALA A 67 14.71 -8.37 -6.33
C ALA A 67 14.36 -7.41 -7.49
N ILE A 68 13.09 -7.35 -7.87
CA ILE A 68 12.60 -6.38 -8.88
C ILE A 68 12.81 -4.95 -8.37
N ASN A 69 12.39 -4.64 -7.15
CA ASN A 69 12.49 -3.29 -6.59
C ASN A 69 13.94 -2.80 -6.50
N GLN A 70 14.88 -3.68 -6.13
CA GLN A 70 16.31 -3.37 -6.14
C GLN A 70 16.85 -3.10 -7.54
N ALA A 71 16.35 -3.80 -8.53
CA ALA A 71 16.80 -3.65 -9.91
C ALA A 71 16.24 -2.40 -10.62
N VAL A 72 15.08 -1.89 -10.20
CA VAL A 72 14.39 -0.80 -10.93
C VAL A 72 14.41 0.55 -10.22
N TYR A 73 14.64 0.59 -8.89
CA TYR A 73 14.72 1.82 -8.11
C TYR A 73 16.15 2.05 -7.62
N THR A 74 16.83 3.02 -8.19
CA THR A 74 18.18 3.43 -7.77
C THR A 74 18.09 4.34 -6.56
N GLY A 75 17.89 3.82 -5.41
CA GLY A 75 17.78 4.60 -4.20
C GLY A 75 17.94 3.71 -2.97
N THR A 76 17.83 4.28 -1.82
CA THR A 76 18.04 3.72 -0.48
C THR A 76 17.12 2.52 -0.12
N TRP A 77 16.61 1.75 -1.08
CA TRP A 77 15.75 0.59 -0.79
C TRP A 77 16.43 -0.39 0.17
N GLY A 78 17.71 -0.69 -0.05
CA GLY A 78 18.46 -1.62 0.79
C GLY A 78 18.73 -1.11 2.21
N SER A 79 18.94 0.19 2.40
CA SER A 79 19.26 0.78 3.72
C SER A 79 18.04 0.87 4.65
N MET A 80 16.83 0.93 4.13
CA MET A 80 15.62 1.02 4.95
C MET A 80 15.22 -0.28 5.64
N HIS A 81 15.67 -1.43 5.13
CA HIS A 81 15.21 -2.73 5.60
C HIS A 81 16.21 -3.54 6.41
N THR A 82 17.50 -3.24 6.31
CA THR A 82 18.53 -4.04 6.94
C THR A 82 19.23 -3.38 8.13
N GLY A 83 18.97 -2.10 8.41
CA GLY A 83 19.75 -1.36 9.41
C GLY A 83 21.25 -1.28 9.09
N ARG A 84 21.65 -1.80 7.94
CA ARG A 84 23.04 -1.66 7.46
C ARG A 84 23.19 -0.30 6.82
N GLN A 85 24.01 0.56 7.41
CA GLN A 85 24.55 1.72 6.72
C GLN A 85 25.21 1.22 5.43
N ALA A 86 24.82 1.80 4.29
CA ALA A 86 25.56 1.59 3.06
C ALA A 86 27.02 1.97 3.35
N HIS A 87 27.95 1.00 3.22
CA HIS A 87 29.37 1.28 3.31
C HIS A 87 29.73 2.32 2.23
N PRO A 88 30.44 3.41 2.58
CA PRO A 88 30.83 4.44 1.60
C PRO A 88 31.91 3.99 0.60
N GLU A 89 32.29 2.72 0.62
CA GLU A 89 33.31 2.14 -0.26
C GLU A 89 32.70 1.30 -1.40
N ILE A 90 31.59 1.73 -1.98
CA ILE A 90 31.24 1.24 -3.32
C ILE A 90 32.07 2.08 -4.28
N GLU A 91 33.09 1.43 -4.85
CA GLU A 91 33.99 1.94 -5.87
C GLU A 91 33.27 2.93 -6.80
N GLU A 92 33.90 4.11 -6.99
CA GLU A 92 33.69 5.02 -8.11
C GLU A 92 34.01 4.31 -9.45
N GLN A 93 33.27 3.28 -9.78
CA GLN A 93 33.13 2.91 -11.17
C GLN A 93 32.23 3.97 -11.79
N HIS A 94 32.70 4.62 -12.82
CA HIS A 94 31.98 5.53 -13.68
C HIS A 94 30.68 4.86 -14.13
N GLN A 95 29.66 4.88 -13.26
CA GLN A 95 28.33 4.48 -13.65
C GLN A 95 27.84 5.55 -14.63
N ASP A 96 27.71 5.17 -15.88
CA ASP A 96 27.10 6.02 -16.88
C ASP A 96 25.79 6.55 -16.28
N PHE A 97 25.68 7.89 -16.20
CA PHE A 97 24.52 8.58 -15.58
C PHE A 97 23.18 8.03 -16.10
N PHE A 98 23.16 7.55 -17.35
CA PHE A 98 21.98 7.00 -17.99
C PHE A 98 21.70 5.53 -17.61
N SER A 99 22.65 4.80 -17.05
CA SER A 99 22.49 3.37 -16.70
C SER A 99 21.36 3.16 -15.66
N ILE A 100 21.09 4.14 -14.81
CA ILE A 100 20.02 4.08 -13.81
C ILE A 100 18.61 4.07 -14.43
N TYR A 101 18.47 4.49 -15.69
CA TYR A 101 17.20 4.51 -16.41
C TYR A 101 17.02 3.32 -17.35
N ILE A 102 18.01 2.42 -17.40
CA ILE A 102 17.98 1.24 -18.26
C ILE A 102 17.45 0.05 -17.47
N ARG A 103 16.34 -0.53 -17.95
CA ARG A 103 15.78 -1.75 -17.37
C ARG A 103 16.34 -2.98 -18.08
N PRO A 104 17.02 -3.91 -17.37
CA PRO A 104 17.47 -5.17 -17.97
C PRO A 104 16.29 -6.01 -18.48
N GLU A 105 16.45 -6.68 -19.64
CA GLU A 105 15.42 -7.55 -20.22
C GLU A 105 14.94 -8.63 -19.23
N LYS A 106 15.85 -9.21 -18.46
CA LYS A 106 15.52 -10.19 -17.41
C LYS A 106 14.50 -9.64 -16.41
N VAL A 107 14.63 -8.37 -16.01
CA VAL A 107 13.71 -7.72 -15.07
C VAL A 107 12.34 -7.51 -15.74
N THR A 108 12.33 -7.10 -17.01
CA THR A 108 11.09 -7.01 -17.79
C THR A 108 10.35 -8.34 -17.81
N LYS A 109 11.05 -9.45 -18.11
CA LYS A 109 10.47 -10.79 -18.08
C LYS A 109 9.88 -11.16 -16.73
N GLN A 110 10.62 -10.96 -15.64
CA GLN A 110 10.15 -11.23 -14.27
C GLN A 110 8.90 -10.43 -13.91
N VAL A 111 8.86 -9.15 -14.31
CA VAL A 111 7.68 -8.30 -14.07
C VAL A 111 6.47 -8.84 -14.84
N GLN A 112 6.64 -9.23 -16.11
CA GLN A 112 5.55 -9.74 -16.94
C GLN A 112 5.04 -11.10 -16.43
N GLU A 113 5.93 -12.02 -16.07
CA GLU A 113 5.56 -13.33 -15.51
C GLU A 113 4.75 -13.18 -14.22
N LEU A 114 5.20 -12.33 -13.28
CA LEU A 114 4.46 -12.07 -12.05
C LEU A 114 3.16 -11.29 -12.30
N LYS A 115 3.12 -10.39 -13.29
CA LYS A 115 1.90 -9.69 -13.67
C LYS A 115 0.83 -10.68 -14.14
N GLU A 116 1.16 -11.61 -15.05
CA GLU A 116 0.20 -12.63 -15.52
C GLU A 116 -0.25 -13.53 -14.36
N TYR A 117 0.68 -13.96 -13.51
CA TYR A 117 0.38 -14.74 -12.31
C TYR A 117 -0.62 -14.03 -11.40
N PHE A 118 -0.38 -12.76 -11.07
CA PHE A 118 -1.33 -12.00 -10.24
C PHE A 118 -2.67 -11.78 -10.94
N LYS A 119 -2.67 -11.54 -12.24
CA LYS A 119 -3.91 -11.35 -13.00
C LYS A 119 -4.78 -12.59 -12.95
N GLU A 120 -4.22 -13.78 -13.13
CA GLU A 120 -4.93 -15.04 -12.98
C GLU A 120 -5.53 -15.18 -11.57
N HIS A 121 -4.76 -14.90 -10.52
CA HIS A 121 -5.23 -14.94 -9.15
C HIS A 121 -6.32 -13.90 -8.85
N LEU A 122 -6.32 -12.73 -9.48
CA LEU A 122 -7.39 -11.73 -9.37
C LEU A 122 -8.70 -12.25 -9.98
N TYR A 123 -8.64 -12.93 -11.13
CA TYR A 123 -9.81 -13.59 -11.72
C TYR A 123 -10.36 -14.68 -10.79
N ILE A 124 -9.49 -15.53 -10.24
CA ILE A 124 -9.90 -16.57 -9.28
C ILE A 124 -10.53 -15.95 -8.04
N PHE A 125 -9.93 -14.91 -7.48
CA PHE A 125 -10.44 -14.18 -6.31
C PHE A 125 -11.83 -13.60 -6.56
N ALA A 126 -12.01 -12.89 -7.67
CA ALA A 126 -13.29 -12.29 -8.05
C ALA A 126 -14.38 -13.36 -8.23
N HIS A 127 -14.06 -14.48 -8.89
CA HIS A 127 -14.99 -15.58 -9.12
C HIS A 127 -15.30 -16.37 -7.83
N LYS A 128 -14.27 -16.76 -7.07
CA LYS A 128 -14.41 -17.55 -5.82
C LYS A 128 -15.37 -16.88 -4.84
N PHE A 129 -15.22 -15.58 -4.66
CA PHE A 129 -16.05 -14.82 -3.73
C PHE A 129 -17.24 -14.13 -4.39
N ARG A 130 -17.47 -14.32 -5.69
CA ARG A 130 -18.55 -13.68 -6.47
C ARG A 130 -18.60 -12.18 -6.20
N LEU A 131 -17.46 -11.53 -6.33
CA LEU A 131 -17.33 -10.12 -6.02
C LEU A 131 -18.11 -9.25 -7.00
N GLU A 132 -18.61 -8.12 -6.55
CA GLU A 132 -19.35 -7.15 -7.37
C GLU A 132 -18.59 -5.82 -7.50
N ALA A 133 -17.63 -5.57 -6.62
CA ALA A 133 -16.77 -4.41 -6.66
C ALA A 133 -15.45 -4.69 -5.94
N LEU A 134 -14.42 -3.91 -6.27
CA LEU A 134 -13.13 -3.95 -5.58
C LEU A 134 -12.84 -2.61 -4.90
N ILE A 135 -12.17 -2.67 -3.74
CA ILE A 135 -11.51 -1.53 -3.11
C ILE A 135 -10.02 -1.84 -3.07
N ILE A 136 -9.23 -1.03 -3.76
CA ILE A 136 -7.79 -1.24 -3.88
C ILE A 136 -7.08 -0.24 -2.97
N GLU A 137 -6.46 -0.79 -1.94
CA GLU A 137 -5.78 -0.03 -0.90
C GLU A 137 -4.30 0.16 -1.26
N ASN A 138 -3.97 1.34 -1.74
CA ASN A 138 -2.62 1.81 -2.04
C ASN A 138 -1.86 1.01 -3.12
N ALA A 139 -2.36 -0.11 -3.61
CA ALA A 139 -1.66 -0.96 -4.58
C ALA A 139 -1.61 -0.37 -6.00
N LEU A 140 -2.48 0.60 -6.31
CA LEU A 140 -2.46 1.41 -7.54
C LEU A 140 -1.82 2.78 -7.35
N THR A 141 -1.08 3.00 -6.26
CA THR A 141 -0.54 4.32 -5.93
C THR A 141 0.95 4.27 -5.64
N ILE A 142 1.37 3.29 -4.83
CA ILE A 142 2.75 3.10 -4.43
C ILE A 142 3.29 1.80 -5.05
N PRO A 143 4.26 1.87 -5.96
CA PRO A 143 4.75 0.73 -6.72
C PRO A 143 5.73 -0.15 -5.91
N ILE A 144 5.36 -0.49 -4.66
CA ILE A 144 6.13 -1.41 -3.81
C ILE A 144 5.97 -2.87 -4.24
N ASN A 145 4.93 -3.17 -5.03
CA ASN A 145 4.75 -4.39 -5.79
C ASN A 145 4.29 -4.01 -7.19
N LEU A 146 5.28 -3.72 -8.04
CA LEU A 146 5.06 -3.24 -9.41
C LEU A 146 4.22 -4.21 -10.26
N PRO A 147 4.50 -5.54 -10.28
CA PRO A 147 3.69 -6.49 -11.02
C PRO A 147 2.22 -6.54 -10.60
N LEU A 148 1.93 -6.41 -9.29
CA LEU A 148 0.56 -6.41 -8.79
C LEU A 148 -0.23 -5.19 -9.29
N GLY A 149 0.37 -4.00 -9.28
CA GLY A 149 -0.28 -2.79 -9.80
C GLY A 149 -0.58 -2.89 -11.30
N LEU A 150 0.34 -3.45 -12.08
CA LEU A 150 0.13 -3.71 -13.50
C LEU A 150 -0.97 -4.76 -13.74
N ALA A 151 -0.97 -5.85 -12.98
CA ALA A 151 -2.00 -6.89 -13.05
C ALA A 151 -3.40 -6.34 -12.74
N LEU A 152 -3.51 -5.53 -11.69
CA LEU A 152 -4.75 -4.85 -11.32
C LEU A 152 -5.25 -3.94 -12.43
N THR A 153 -4.35 -3.13 -13.01
CA THR A 153 -4.70 -2.23 -14.11
C THR A 153 -5.24 -2.99 -15.32
N GLU A 154 -4.56 -4.05 -15.71
CA GLU A 154 -4.96 -4.88 -16.85
C GLU A 154 -6.27 -5.65 -16.56
N PHE A 155 -6.42 -6.26 -15.39
CA PHE A 155 -7.65 -6.91 -14.94
C PHE A 155 -8.85 -5.94 -15.00
N ILE A 156 -8.68 -4.70 -14.52
CA ILE A 156 -9.74 -3.69 -14.51
C ILE A 156 -10.08 -3.27 -15.95
N ALA A 157 -9.07 -3.09 -16.80
CA ALA A 157 -9.25 -2.71 -18.20
C ALA A 157 -9.98 -3.81 -19.01
N GLU A 158 -9.64 -5.09 -18.77
CA GLU A 158 -10.24 -6.24 -19.44
C GLU A 158 -11.68 -6.51 -19.02
N THR A 159 -11.99 -6.25 -17.73
CA THR A 159 -13.28 -6.64 -17.15
C THR A 159 -14.28 -5.50 -16.98
N GLY A 160 -13.80 -4.25 -16.95
CA GLY A 160 -14.63 -3.11 -16.56
C GLY A 160 -15.14 -3.17 -15.11
N TYR A 161 -14.46 -3.91 -14.25
CA TYR A 161 -14.87 -4.12 -12.86
C TYR A 161 -15.03 -2.79 -12.14
N PRO A 162 -16.10 -2.59 -11.35
CA PRO A 162 -16.26 -1.39 -10.53
C PRO A 162 -15.19 -1.35 -9.44
N VAL A 163 -14.38 -0.29 -9.41
CA VAL A 163 -13.26 -0.16 -8.48
C VAL A 163 -13.28 1.17 -7.76
N ILE A 164 -13.00 1.13 -6.46
CA ILE A 164 -12.56 2.27 -5.67
C ILE A 164 -11.04 2.12 -5.45
N ALA A 165 -10.25 3.05 -5.98
CA ALA A 165 -8.83 3.12 -5.71
C ALA A 165 -8.59 4.13 -4.57
N HIS A 166 -8.28 3.61 -3.37
CA HIS A 166 -8.05 4.41 -2.18
C HIS A 166 -6.56 4.71 -2.01
N HIS A 167 -6.21 5.99 -2.08
CA HIS A 167 -4.85 6.48 -2.10
C HIS A 167 -4.50 7.16 -0.79
N HIS A 168 -3.48 6.65 -0.09
CA HIS A 168 -2.98 7.26 1.15
C HIS A 168 -1.81 8.21 0.88
N ASP A 169 -1.00 7.91 -0.13
CA ASP A 169 0.10 8.72 -0.64
C ASP A 169 0.45 8.27 -2.06
N PHE A 170 1.19 9.11 -2.81
CA PHE A 170 1.57 8.83 -4.19
C PHE A 170 3.06 8.53 -4.32
N TYR A 171 3.46 7.79 -5.36
CA TYR A 171 4.86 7.44 -5.58
C TYR A 171 5.75 8.66 -5.79
N TRP A 172 5.23 9.71 -6.41
CA TRP A 172 5.97 10.96 -6.63
C TRP A 172 6.21 11.78 -5.35
N GLU A 173 5.54 11.46 -4.25
CA GLU A 173 5.78 12.02 -2.92
C GLU A 173 6.93 11.30 -2.18
N ARG A 174 7.52 10.27 -2.81
CA ARG A 174 8.53 9.43 -2.18
C ARG A 174 9.82 9.39 -2.98
N GLN A 175 10.87 9.98 -2.45
CA GLN A 175 12.19 10.10 -3.07
C GLN A 175 12.70 8.77 -3.66
N ARG A 176 12.45 7.64 -3.00
CA ARG A 176 12.91 6.32 -3.44
C ARG A 176 12.40 5.85 -4.80
N PHE A 177 11.32 6.46 -5.32
CA PHE A 177 10.72 6.09 -6.61
C PHE A 177 11.02 7.11 -7.71
N ILE A 178 11.66 8.24 -7.39
CA ILE A 178 11.93 9.31 -8.35
C ILE A 178 12.90 8.81 -9.44
N ASN A 179 14.01 8.20 -9.02
CA ASN A 179 14.97 7.61 -9.94
C ASN A 179 14.60 6.15 -10.18
N ASN A 180 14.19 5.82 -11.39
CA ASN A 180 13.70 4.49 -11.72
C ASN A 180 13.88 4.19 -13.21
N SER A 181 13.90 2.89 -13.55
CA SER A 181 13.95 2.39 -14.92
C SER A 181 12.59 1.86 -15.43
N VAL A 182 11.48 2.25 -14.76
CA VAL A 182 10.13 1.70 -15.00
C VAL A 182 9.08 2.81 -15.15
N GLN A 183 9.48 3.98 -15.64
CA GLN A 183 8.57 5.11 -15.78
C GLN A 183 7.35 4.80 -16.69
N ASP A 184 7.52 3.94 -17.69
CA ASP A 184 6.46 3.42 -18.54
C ASP A 184 5.39 2.66 -17.72
N TYR A 185 5.81 1.80 -16.80
CA TYR A 185 4.92 1.06 -15.91
C TYR A 185 4.26 1.97 -14.86
N LEU A 186 5.01 2.94 -14.33
CA LEU A 186 4.47 3.92 -13.38
C LEU A 186 3.38 4.77 -14.04
N ALA A 187 3.60 5.23 -15.24
CA ALA A 187 2.63 6.00 -16.01
C ALA A 187 1.36 5.19 -16.36
N ALA A 188 1.50 3.89 -16.57
CA ALA A 188 0.38 3.02 -16.91
C ALA A 188 -0.51 2.65 -15.72
N ALA A 189 0.06 2.49 -14.51
CA ALA A 189 -0.62 1.79 -13.42
C ALA A 189 -0.62 2.51 -12.05
N PHE A 190 0.06 3.67 -11.89
CA PHE A 190 0.23 4.26 -10.55
C PHE A 190 -0.05 5.78 -10.48
N PRO A 191 -1.32 6.17 -10.46
CA PRO A 191 -2.54 5.40 -10.66
C PRO A 191 -2.99 5.36 -12.13
N PRO A 192 -3.72 4.31 -12.54
CA PRO A 192 -4.27 4.23 -13.89
C PRO A 192 -5.49 5.13 -14.06
N ASN A 193 -5.69 5.67 -15.26
CA ASN A 193 -6.89 6.42 -15.61
C ASN A 193 -7.85 5.51 -16.41
N LEU A 194 -8.71 4.76 -15.71
CA LEU A 194 -9.70 3.88 -16.32
C LEU A 194 -11.11 4.29 -15.91
N PRO A 195 -12.12 4.22 -16.81
CA PRO A 195 -13.46 4.76 -16.56
C PRO A 195 -14.23 4.05 -15.45
N SER A 196 -13.91 2.78 -15.14
CA SER A 196 -14.52 2.00 -14.06
C SER A 196 -13.89 2.27 -12.68
N ILE A 197 -12.83 3.09 -12.58
CA ILE A 197 -12.18 3.45 -11.33
C ILE A 197 -12.76 4.75 -10.77
N ARG A 198 -13.09 4.75 -9.49
CA ARG A 198 -13.31 5.94 -8.68
C ARG A 198 -12.15 6.14 -7.74
N HIS A 199 -11.43 7.25 -7.90
CA HIS A 199 -10.29 7.58 -7.07
C HIS A 199 -10.75 8.24 -5.78
N VAL A 200 -10.21 7.79 -4.66
CA VAL A 200 -10.42 8.34 -3.33
C VAL A 200 -9.07 8.73 -2.74
N VAL A 201 -8.98 9.91 -2.16
CA VAL A 201 -7.78 10.46 -1.53
C VAL A 201 -8.09 10.98 -0.14
N VAL A 202 -7.08 11.11 0.72
CA VAL A 202 -7.27 11.47 2.13
C VAL A 202 -7.32 12.99 2.38
N ASN A 203 -6.92 13.81 1.40
CA ASN A 203 -6.93 15.28 1.55
C ASN A 203 -7.03 16.01 0.20
N SER A 204 -7.28 17.34 0.28
CA SER A 204 -7.45 18.20 -0.90
C SER A 204 -6.17 18.38 -1.72
N LEU A 205 -5.00 18.38 -1.08
CA LEU A 205 -3.73 18.48 -1.78
C LEU A 205 -3.51 17.30 -2.73
N GLN A 206 -3.79 16.10 -2.27
CA GLN A 206 -3.72 14.90 -3.08
C GLN A 206 -4.75 14.89 -4.22
N ALA A 207 -5.98 15.37 -3.98
CA ALA A 207 -6.97 15.54 -5.04
C ALA A 207 -6.47 16.49 -6.14
N GLN A 208 -5.86 17.60 -5.75
CA GLN A 208 -5.28 18.57 -6.68
C GLN A 208 -4.09 17.99 -7.45
N GLN A 209 -3.19 17.27 -6.78
CA GLN A 209 -2.07 16.60 -7.44
C GLN A 209 -2.54 15.54 -8.45
N LEU A 210 -3.54 14.74 -8.10
CA LEU A 210 -4.09 13.73 -9.00
C LEU A 210 -4.71 14.38 -10.25
N ALA A 211 -5.50 15.42 -10.06
CA ALA A 211 -6.10 16.17 -11.16
C ALA A 211 -5.05 16.79 -12.09
N SER A 212 -4.01 17.41 -11.53
CA SER A 212 -2.98 18.09 -12.32
C SER A 212 -2.03 17.13 -13.04
N ARG A 213 -1.74 15.95 -12.48
CA ARG A 213 -0.76 15.00 -13.03
C ARG A 213 -1.38 13.97 -13.97
N ILE A 214 -2.59 13.50 -13.63
CA ILE A 214 -3.25 12.37 -14.30
C ILE A 214 -4.51 12.80 -15.03
N GLY A 215 -5.06 13.98 -14.71
CA GLY A 215 -6.29 14.49 -15.32
C GLY A 215 -7.56 13.84 -14.79
N VAL A 216 -7.53 13.22 -13.60
CA VAL A 216 -8.70 12.56 -13.00
C VAL A 216 -9.13 13.28 -11.71
N ALA A 217 -10.45 13.35 -11.50
CA ALA A 217 -11.01 13.85 -10.26
C ALA A 217 -11.02 12.76 -9.19
N ALA A 218 -10.80 13.16 -7.94
CA ALA A 218 -10.89 12.26 -6.79
C ALA A 218 -11.92 12.75 -5.78
N MET A 219 -12.56 11.79 -5.11
CA MET A 219 -13.36 12.07 -3.91
C MET A 219 -12.43 12.16 -2.70
N ILE A 220 -12.66 13.14 -1.83
CA ILE A 220 -11.88 13.29 -0.60
C ILE A 220 -12.62 12.56 0.52
N ILE A 221 -11.98 11.53 1.08
CA ILE A 221 -12.43 10.81 2.27
C ILE A 221 -11.24 10.79 3.25
N PRO A 222 -11.20 11.69 4.23
CA PRO A 222 -10.11 11.74 5.21
C PRO A 222 -10.08 10.48 6.09
N ASN A 223 -8.88 10.08 6.51
CA ASN A 223 -8.75 9.10 7.58
C ASN A 223 -9.31 9.70 8.88
N VAL A 224 -10.20 8.97 9.52
CA VAL A 224 -10.87 9.41 10.74
C VAL A 224 -10.61 8.45 11.89
N MET A 225 -10.74 8.97 13.11
CA MET A 225 -10.72 8.17 14.32
C MET A 225 -12.16 7.99 14.83
N ASP A 226 -12.42 6.87 15.47
CA ASP A 226 -13.68 6.64 16.19
C ASP A 226 -13.62 7.36 17.55
N PHE A 227 -14.22 8.54 17.60
CA PHE A 227 -14.31 9.33 18.85
C PHE A 227 -15.59 9.04 19.64
N ASP A 228 -16.53 8.28 19.07
CA ASP A 228 -17.78 7.91 19.74
C ASP A 228 -17.59 6.71 20.68
N SER A 229 -16.62 5.85 20.37
CA SER A 229 -16.26 4.74 21.25
C SER A 229 -15.40 5.21 22.41
N PRO A 230 -15.68 4.74 23.65
CA PRO A 230 -14.83 5.05 24.78
C PRO A 230 -13.41 4.49 24.56
N PRO A 231 -12.38 5.12 25.17
CA PRO A 231 -11.03 4.57 25.12
C PRO A 231 -11.02 3.12 25.64
N PRO A 232 -10.16 2.24 25.13
CA PRO A 232 -10.04 0.89 25.64
C PRO A 232 -9.68 0.91 27.12
N ALA A 233 -10.23 -0.02 27.91
CA ALA A 233 -9.87 -0.17 29.30
C ALA A 233 -8.37 -0.46 29.45
N LEU A 234 -7.74 0.14 30.46
CA LEU A 234 -6.33 -0.13 30.75
C LEU A 234 -6.18 -1.59 31.18
N ASP A 235 -5.41 -2.35 30.43
CA ASP A 235 -4.94 -3.68 30.82
C ASP A 235 -3.79 -3.59 31.84
N GLU A 236 -3.29 -4.72 32.29
CA GLU A 236 -2.20 -4.77 33.27
C GLU A 236 -0.91 -4.13 32.73
N TYR A 237 -0.57 -4.39 31.48
CA TYR A 237 0.58 -3.80 30.81
C TYR A 237 0.47 -2.26 30.74
N ALA A 238 -0.67 -1.74 30.33
CA ALA A 238 -0.89 -0.30 30.25
C ALA A 238 -0.86 0.39 31.63
N ARG A 239 -1.29 -0.32 32.69
CA ARG A 239 -1.21 0.20 34.05
C ARG A 239 0.22 0.27 34.59
N SER A 240 1.07 -0.72 34.26
CA SER A 240 2.48 -0.74 34.68
C SER A 240 3.35 0.23 33.89
N ALA A 241 2.97 0.61 32.66
CA ALA A 241 3.78 1.37 31.70
C ALA A 241 4.43 2.63 32.32
N ARG A 242 3.71 3.37 33.16
CA ARG A 242 4.27 4.58 33.81
C ARG A 242 5.39 4.24 34.79
N VAL A 243 5.22 3.15 35.52
CA VAL A 243 6.21 2.68 36.49
C VAL A 243 7.42 2.14 35.80
N ASP A 244 7.21 1.34 34.72
CA ASP A 244 8.28 0.74 33.92
C ASP A 244 9.11 1.80 33.21
N LEU A 245 8.50 2.93 32.84
CA LEU A 245 9.18 4.10 32.28
C LEU A 245 9.77 5.05 33.32
N GLY A 246 9.65 4.73 34.62
CA GLY A 246 10.19 5.55 35.72
C GLY A 246 9.50 6.91 35.89
N LEU A 247 8.24 7.05 35.44
CA LEU A 247 7.51 8.31 35.51
C LEU A 247 6.86 8.50 36.91
N ALA A 248 7.21 9.60 37.54
CA ALA A 248 6.59 9.98 38.80
C ALA A 248 5.12 10.43 38.64
N PRO A 249 4.29 10.36 39.73
CA PRO A 249 2.95 10.90 39.68
C PRO A 249 2.95 12.38 39.27
N GLY A 250 2.06 12.73 38.30
CA GLY A 250 1.95 14.11 37.80
C GLY A 250 2.88 14.47 36.65
N GLN A 251 3.86 13.65 36.30
CA GLN A 251 4.67 13.86 35.10
C GLN A 251 3.88 13.56 33.83
N TYR A 252 4.09 14.37 32.80
CA TYR A 252 3.51 14.13 31.47
C TYR A 252 4.42 13.22 30.67
N LEU A 253 3.81 12.33 29.88
CA LEU A 253 4.48 11.55 28.85
C LEU A 253 4.08 12.13 27.48
N ILE A 254 5.04 12.69 26.78
CA ILE A 254 4.86 13.10 25.38
C ILE A 254 5.39 11.96 24.52
N LEU A 255 4.51 11.34 23.75
CA LEU A 255 4.83 10.16 22.96
C LEU A 255 4.66 10.42 21.47
N GLN A 256 5.69 10.12 20.68
CA GLN A 256 5.62 10.03 19.23
C GLN A 256 5.66 8.55 18.79
N PRO A 257 4.51 7.85 18.74
CA PRO A 257 4.44 6.42 18.48
C PRO A 257 4.58 6.12 16.99
N THR A 258 5.77 6.29 16.44
CA THR A 258 6.05 6.07 15.02
C THR A 258 7.35 5.29 14.81
N ARG A 259 7.54 4.78 13.58
CA ARG A 259 8.81 4.11 13.22
C ARG A 259 9.97 5.09 13.23
N ILE A 260 11.11 4.66 13.76
CA ILE A 260 12.36 5.45 13.76
C ILE A 260 12.95 5.42 12.36
N ILE A 261 12.52 6.36 11.52
CA ILE A 261 13.00 6.57 10.15
C ILE A 261 13.02 8.07 9.85
N GLN A 262 14.00 8.51 9.07
CA GLN A 262 14.27 9.92 8.77
C GLN A 262 13.03 10.72 8.38
N ARG A 263 12.19 10.21 7.46
CA ARG A 263 10.97 10.92 7.00
C ARG A 263 9.92 11.18 8.09
N LYS A 264 10.07 10.61 9.28
CA LYS A 264 9.17 10.85 10.42
C LYS A 264 9.63 12.00 11.29
N GLY A 265 10.82 12.57 11.01
CA GLY A 265 11.33 13.76 11.68
C GLY A 265 11.51 13.60 13.18
N ILE A 266 11.88 12.38 13.63
CA ILE A 266 12.06 12.11 15.08
C ILE A 266 13.15 12.98 15.66
N GLU A 267 14.16 13.32 14.85
CA GLU A 267 15.24 14.23 15.19
C GLU A 267 14.77 15.67 15.46
N HIS A 268 13.53 16.00 15.13
CA HIS A 268 12.92 17.31 15.35
C HIS A 268 11.90 17.32 16.51
N ALA A 269 11.69 16.19 17.16
CA ALA A 269 10.68 16.01 18.21
C ALA A 269 11.18 16.42 19.60
#